data_1a6bb9d5bbac6aaed28d40ba91f7f595
#
_entry.id   1a6bb9d5bbac6aaed28d40ba91f7f595
#
_cell.length_a   1.000
_cell.length_b   1.000
_cell.length_c   1.000
_cell.angle_alpha   90.00
_cell.angle_beta   90.00
_cell.angle_gamma   90.00
#
_symmetry.space_group_name_H-M   'P 1'
#
loop_
_entity.id
_entity.type
_entity.pdbx_description
1 polymer ?
#
loop_
_entity_poly.entity_id
_entity_poly.type
_entity_poly.pdbx_seq_one_letter_code
_entity_poly.pdbx_strand_id
1 'polypeptide(L)'
;MQLKDSYDRTIDYVRIAVTDRCNLRCFYCMPLEGIQYEPKAHLLTYEEITRLLSVLGNIGFRKVRFTGGEPFLRKDFIKLLESTHSLNKYDSIHITSNGTLLEKYIPKLKELGIKKINLSLDSLDAERFKKITRRNDFAKVINVLHRLMDEGFELKVNAVVMFGINTQDILPLVQFSQNHPVNIRFIEEMPFNGGYKENNQIFKATDIYRIIKNEYPSLSAQTSKHGETATNYIINGFKGDIGIIPAFSRTFCNTCNRLRITAKGEIKTCLYDSGVFSIRDFMRSGVSDEQLTAKFIELVKLKPKNGFEAEKHKKNVLGREESMSSIGG
;
A
#
# COMPACT_ATOMS: atom_id res chain seq x y z
N MET A 1 11.41 10.46 20.70
CA MET A 1 11.95 9.07 20.84
C MET A 1 11.92 8.42 19.47
N GLN A 2 12.97 7.72 19.03
CA GLN A 2 12.94 6.90 17.82
C GLN A 2 12.67 5.45 18.22
N LEU A 3 11.55 4.90 17.78
CA LEU A 3 11.20 3.52 18.07
C LEU A 3 11.98 2.59 17.15
N LYS A 4 12.77 1.68 17.71
CA LYS A 4 13.59 0.72 16.96
C LYS A 4 13.13 -0.72 17.24
N ASP A 5 13.18 -1.54 16.20
CA ASP A 5 12.96 -2.98 16.33
C ASP A 5 14.21 -3.73 16.81
N SER A 6 14.13 -5.06 16.88
CA SER A 6 15.25 -5.92 17.33
C SER A 6 16.43 -5.98 16.36
N TYR A 7 16.31 -5.38 15.17
CA TYR A 7 17.34 -5.30 14.13
C TYR A 7 17.82 -3.86 13.89
N ASP A 8 17.60 -2.96 14.88
CA ASP A 8 18.01 -1.55 14.87
C ASP A 8 17.34 -0.70 13.74
N ARG A 9 16.24 -1.21 13.11
CA ARG A 9 15.49 -0.46 12.11
C ARG A 9 14.57 0.52 12.83
N THR A 10 14.62 1.80 12.45
CA THR A 10 13.67 2.81 12.95
C THR A 10 12.29 2.55 12.34
N ILE A 11 11.27 2.39 13.18
CA ILE A 11 9.89 2.13 12.77
C ILE A 11 9.06 3.39 13.00
N ASP A 12 8.82 4.13 11.93
CA ASP A 12 8.20 5.46 11.94
C ASP A 12 7.01 5.60 10.98
N TYR A 13 6.64 4.51 10.29
CA TYR A 13 5.62 4.50 9.28
C TYR A 13 4.53 3.47 9.58
N VAL A 14 3.28 3.91 9.72
CA VAL A 14 2.12 3.03 9.88
C VAL A 14 1.26 3.01 8.61
N ARG A 15 0.81 1.82 8.21
CA ARG A 15 -0.24 1.61 7.21
C ARG A 15 -1.50 1.11 7.89
N ILE A 16 -2.63 1.74 7.62
CA ILE A 16 -3.91 1.39 8.21
C ILE A 16 -4.90 1.05 7.10
N ALA A 17 -5.38 -0.18 7.08
CA ALA A 17 -6.53 -0.56 6.28
C ALA A 17 -7.79 -0.07 6.98
N VAL A 18 -8.54 0.83 6.33
CA VAL A 18 -9.78 1.37 6.93
C VAL A 18 -11.00 0.51 6.62
N THR A 19 -10.92 -0.36 5.65
CA THR A 19 -11.99 -1.27 5.22
C THR A 19 -11.40 -2.47 4.47
N ASP A 20 -12.09 -3.58 4.51
CA ASP A 20 -11.84 -4.77 3.68
C ASP A 20 -12.61 -4.73 2.34
N ARG A 21 -13.56 -3.79 2.20
CA ARG A 21 -14.43 -3.68 1.03
C ARG A 21 -13.75 -2.92 -0.10
N CYS A 22 -13.95 -3.41 -1.33
CA CYS A 22 -13.48 -2.77 -2.55
C CYS A 22 -14.58 -2.85 -3.60
N ASN A 23 -14.68 -1.86 -4.47
CA ASN A 23 -15.60 -1.86 -5.61
C ASN A 23 -14.97 -2.44 -6.90
N LEU A 24 -13.64 -2.57 -6.96
CA LEU A 24 -12.96 -3.39 -7.97
C LEU A 24 -12.87 -4.86 -7.52
N ARG A 25 -12.51 -5.75 -8.45
CA ARG A 25 -12.39 -7.19 -8.24
C ARG A 25 -11.12 -7.72 -8.92
N CYS A 26 -9.99 -7.02 -8.69
CA CYS A 26 -8.72 -7.40 -9.29
C CYS A 26 -8.38 -8.85 -8.93
N PHE A 27 -8.12 -9.69 -9.94
CA PHE A 27 -8.04 -11.13 -9.73
C PHE A 27 -6.84 -11.54 -8.85
N TYR A 28 -5.75 -10.77 -8.86
CA TYR A 28 -4.60 -10.99 -7.99
C TYR A 28 -4.86 -10.58 -6.53
N CYS A 29 -5.89 -9.78 -6.28
CA CYS A 29 -6.25 -9.29 -4.95
C CYS A 29 -7.44 -10.03 -4.34
N MET A 30 -8.38 -10.47 -5.19
CA MET A 30 -9.65 -11.05 -4.75
C MET A 30 -10.03 -12.24 -5.65
N PRO A 31 -10.34 -13.42 -5.08
CA PRO A 31 -10.80 -14.57 -5.85
C PRO A 31 -12.11 -14.25 -6.59
N LEU A 32 -12.48 -15.10 -7.58
CA LEU A 32 -13.66 -14.86 -8.42
C LEU A 32 -14.95 -14.83 -7.60
N GLU A 33 -15.02 -15.70 -6.62
CA GLU A 33 -16.16 -15.86 -5.70
C GLU A 33 -16.29 -14.68 -4.73
N GLY A 34 -15.28 -13.79 -4.70
CA GLY A 34 -15.16 -12.72 -3.74
C GLY A 34 -14.54 -13.19 -2.42
N ILE A 35 -14.67 -12.35 -1.40
CA ILE A 35 -14.23 -12.65 -0.03
C ILE A 35 -15.41 -12.46 0.92
N GLN A 36 -15.39 -13.16 2.03
CA GLN A 36 -16.32 -12.90 3.12
C GLN A 36 -15.88 -11.60 3.82
N TYR A 37 -16.71 -10.56 3.71
CA TYR A 37 -16.47 -9.29 4.38
C TYR A 37 -16.74 -9.38 5.88
N GLU A 38 -15.92 -8.70 6.65
CA GLU A 38 -16.14 -8.61 8.09
C GLU A 38 -17.40 -7.80 8.43
N PRO A 39 -18.16 -8.21 9.44
CA PRO A 39 -19.22 -7.39 10.01
C PRO A 39 -18.70 -6.03 10.44
N LYS A 40 -19.50 -4.97 10.23
CA LYS A 40 -19.09 -3.61 10.58
C LYS A 40 -18.63 -3.45 12.04
N ALA A 41 -19.24 -4.18 12.97
CA ALA A 41 -18.87 -4.18 14.38
C ALA A 41 -17.46 -4.73 14.66
N HIS A 42 -16.92 -5.55 13.74
CA HIS A 42 -15.58 -6.12 13.85
C HIS A 42 -14.50 -5.21 13.25
N LEU A 43 -14.88 -4.16 12.58
CA LEU A 43 -13.93 -3.16 12.06
C LEU A 43 -13.58 -2.13 13.15
N LEU A 44 -12.37 -1.57 13.07
CA LEU A 44 -12.02 -0.40 13.88
C LEU A 44 -12.94 0.77 13.54
N THR A 45 -13.42 1.51 14.54
CA THR A 45 -14.12 2.78 14.34
C THR A 45 -13.11 3.90 13.97
N TYR A 46 -13.59 5.04 13.54
CA TYR A 46 -12.72 6.18 13.24
C TYR A 46 -12.12 6.79 14.51
N GLU A 47 -12.85 6.74 15.61
CA GLU A 47 -12.41 7.15 16.94
C GLU A 47 -11.27 6.25 17.43
N GLU A 48 -11.43 4.94 17.27
CA GLU A 48 -10.38 3.95 17.61
C GLU A 48 -9.12 4.18 16.76
N ILE A 49 -9.26 4.41 15.44
CA ILE A 49 -8.14 4.70 14.55
C ILE A 49 -7.46 6.01 14.94
N THR A 50 -8.22 7.06 15.25
CA THR A 50 -7.69 8.37 15.66
C THR A 50 -6.93 8.25 16.99
N ARG A 51 -7.45 7.49 17.95
CA ARG A 51 -6.77 7.17 19.22
C ARG A 51 -5.44 6.45 18.97
N LEU A 52 -5.44 5.42 18.14
CA LEU A 52 -4.22 4.69 17.74
C LEU A 52 -3.19 5.62 17.11
N LEU A 53 -3.64 6.48 16.19
CA LEU A 53 -2.75 7.44 15.54
C LEU A 53 -2.18 8.45 16.54
N SER A 54 -2.97 8.91 17.53
CA SER A 54 -2.48 9.77 18.58
C SER A 54 -1.34 9.11 19.38
N VAL A 55 -1.53 7.88 19.82
CA VAL A 55 -0.53 7.08 20.56
C VAL A 55 0.71 6.84 19.71
N LEU A 56 0.56 6.38 18.46
CA LEU A 56 1.66 6.12 17.55
C LEU A 56 2.48 7.38 17.25
N GLY A 57 1.81 8.52 17.06
CA GLY A 57 2.50 9.81 16.87
C GLY A 57 3.36 10.22 18.07
N ASN A 58 2.90 9.93 19.30
CA ASN A 58 3.65 10.22 20.52
C ASN A 58 4.93 9.39 20.63
N ILE A 59 4.95 8.16 20.12
CA ILE A 59 6.12 7.28 20.16
C ILE A 59 7.01 7.34 18.92
N GLY A 60 6.79 8.33 18.04
CA GLY A 60 7.73 8.63 16.95
C GLY A 60 7.30 8.19 15.56
N PHE A 61 6.07 7.72 15.36
CA PHE A 61 5.55 7.55 14.01
C PHE A 61 5.32 8.92 13.35
N ARG A 62 5.87 9.11 12.16
CA ARG A 62 5.83 10.37 11.42
C ARG A 62 5.09 10.27 10.09
N LYS A 63 4.83 9.05 9.63
CA LYS A 63 4.15 8.80 8.37
C LYS A 63 2.97 7.87 8.57
N VAL A 64 1.81 8.25 8.03
CA VAL A 64 0.64 7.39 7.95
C VAL A 64 0.21 7.18 6.50
N ARG A 65 -0.25 5.97 6.19
CA ARG A 65 -0.92 5.67 4.92
C ARG A 65 -2.23 4.97 5.17
N PHE A 66 -3.28 5.56 4.67
CA PHE A 66 -4.58 4.93 4.63
C PHE A 66 -4.74 4.10 3.35
N THR A 67 -5.29 2.90 3.53
CA THR A 67 -5.51 1.91 2.49
C THR A 67 -6.69 1.02 2.91
N GLY A 68 -6.78 -0.18 2.38
CA GLY A 68 -7.80 -1.19 2.70
C GLY A 68 -8.11 -1.96 1.44
N GLY A 69 -9.38 -2.28 1.22
CA GLY A 69 -9.89 -2.48 -0.13
C GLY A 69 -9.84 -1.13 -0.86
N GLU A 70 -10.94 -0.38 -0.87
CA GLU A 70 -10.93 1.00 -1.33
C GLU A 70 -11.34 1.94 -0.19
N PRO A 71 -10.42 2.82 0.31
CA PRO A 71 -10.70 3.64 1.48
C PRO A 71 -11.88 4.61 1.27
N PHE A 72 -12.05 5.16 0.06
CA PHE A 72 -13.17 6.06 -0.25
C PHE A 72 -14.54 5.36 -0.36
N LEU A 73 -14.58 4.05 -0.30
CA LEU A 73 -15.82 3.28 -0.20
C LEU A 73 -16.39 3.31 1.23
N ARG A 74 -15.53 3.51 2.24
CA ARG A 74 -15.98 3.64 3.62
C ARG A 74 -16.60 5.01 3.83
N LYS A 75 -17.89 5.02 4.24
CA LYS A 75 -18.66 6.26 4.48
C LYS A 75 -17.88 7.17 5.43
N ASP A 76 -17.89 8.47 5.15
CA ASP A 76 -17.27 9.51 5.98
C ASP A 76 -15.74 9.38 6.18
N PHE A 77 -15.03 8.70 5.28
CA PHE A 77 -13.56 8.55 5.36
C PHE A 77 -12.84 9.92 5.44
N ILE A 78 -13.40 10.96 4.84
CA ILE A 78 -12.87 12.34 4.95
C ILE A 78 -12.79 12.80 6.40
N LYS A 79 -13.75 12.47 7.26
CA LYS A 79 -13.71 12.84 8.69
C LYS A 79 -12.51 12.23 9.41
N LEU A 80 -12.11 10.99 9.05
CA LEU A 80 -10.89 10.39 9.56
C LEU A 80 -9.63 11.14 9.10
N LEU A 81 -9.60 11.60 7.85
CA LEU A 81 -8.48 12.40 7.34
C LEU A 81 -8.40 13.75 8.05
N GLU A 82 -9.52 14.42 8.28
CA GLU A 82 -9.61 15.66 9.08
C GLU A 82 -9.11 15.45 10.51
N SER A 83 -9.60 14.41 11.20
CA SER A 83 -9.15 14.06 12.54
C SER A 83 -7.65 13.75 12.58
N THR A 84 -7.14 13.00 11.60
CA THR A 84 -5.70 12.67 11.50
C THR A 84 -4.85 13.94 11.28
N HIS A 85 -5.29 14.83 10.39
CA HIS A 85 -4.63 16.11 10.13
C HIS A 85 -4.59 16.96 11.40
N SER A 86 -5.71 17.06 12.12
CA SER A 86 -5.83 17.84 13.37
C SER A 86 -4.94 17.33 14.51
N LEU A 87 -4.50 16.07 14.48
CA LEU A 87 -3.53 15.56 15.46
C LEU A 87 -2.18 16.31 15.38
N ASN A 88 -1.81 16.84 14.22
CA ASN A 88 -0.55 17.54 13.96
C ASN A 88 0.71 16.76 14.41
N LYS A 89 0.70 15.44 14.22
CA LYS A 89 1.77 14.53 14.65
C LYS A 89 2.50 13.85 13.49
N TYR A 90 1.97 13.98 12.26
CA TYR A 90 2.45 13.28 11.08
C TYR A 90 3.02 14.25 10.06
N ASP A 91 4.26 14.04 9.64
CA ASP A 91 4.92 14.82 8.59
C ASP A 91 4.27 14.60 7.23
N SER A 92 3.62 13.43 7.06
CA SER A 92 2.94 13.14 5.81
C SER A 92 1.81 12.11 5.96
N ILE A 93 0.66 12.47 5.39
CA ILE A 93 -0.51 11.60 5.23
C ILE A 93 -0.58 11.14 3.77
N HIS A 94 -0.60 9.84 3.56
CA HIS A 94 -0.67 9.21 2.24
C HIS A 94 -1.95 8.41 2.09
N ILE A 95 -2.44 8.31 0.87
CA ILE A 95 -3.61 7.48 0.55
C ILE A 95 -3.23 6.55 -0.60
N THR A 96 -3.63 5.27 -0.50
CA THR A 96 -3.64 4.34 -1.62
C THR A 96 -5.09 4.14 -2.04
N SER A 97 -5.40 4.37 -3.30
CA SER A 97 -6.75 4.28 -3.85
C SER A 97 -6.74 3.70 -5.26
N ASN A 98 -7.82 3.06 -5.66
CA ASN A 98 -8.05 2.64 -7.04
C ASN A 98 -8.60 3.77 -7.94
N GLY A 99 -8.83 4.96 -7.39
CA GLY A 99 -9.25 6.15 -8.11
C GLY A 99 -10.74 6.27 -8.43
N THR A 100 -11.49 5.19 -8.43
CA THR A 100 -12.88 5.18 -8.94
C THR A 100 -13.85 6.11 -8.21
N LEU A 101 -13.55 6.44 -6.95
CA LEU A 101 -14.39 7.30 -6.09
C LEU A 101 -13.71 8.59 -5.67
N LEU A 102 -12.43 8.77 -6.02
CA LEU A 102 -11.57 9.81 -5.46
C LEU A 102 -11.91 11.21 -5.98
N GLU A 103 -12.43 11.33 -7.20
CA GLU A 103 -12.60 12.59 -7.91
C GLU A 103 -13.30 13.69 -7.08
N LYS A 104 -14.42 13.36 -6.48
CA LYS A 104 -15.22 14.31 -5.67
C LYS A 104 -14.52 14.78 -4.39
N TYR A 105 -13.47 14.07 -3.95
CA TYR A 105 -12.73 14.39 -2.74
C TYR A 105 -11.46 15.21 -2.99
N ILE A 106 -11.04 15.36 -4.25
CA ILE A 106 -9.81 16.10 -4.61
C ILE A 106 -9.77 17.50 -3.99
N PRO A 107 -10.84 18.34 -4.06
CA PRO A 107 -10.83 19.67 -3.45
C PRO A 107 -10.58 19.62 -1.93
N LYS A 108 -11.21 18.68 -1.24
CA LYS A 108 -11.05 18.54 0.22
C LYS A 108 -9.68 18.00 0.62
N LEU A 109 -9.12 17.09 -0.16
CA LEU A 109 -7.75 16.61 0.07
C LEU A 109 -6.73 17.74 -0.09
N LYS A 110 -6.94 18.62 -1.06
CA LYS A 110 -6.10 19.79 -1.30
C LYS A 110 -6.19 20.79 -0.15
N GLU A 111 -7.41 21.08 0.34
CA GLU A 111 -7.66 21.91 1.53
C GLU A 111 -6.91 21.37 2.76
N LEU A 112 -6.92 20.06 2.99
CA LEU A 112 -6.22 19.39 4.07
C LEU A 112 -4.70 19.25 3.85
N GLY A 113 -4.15 19.74 2.73
CA GLY A 113 -2.74 19.56 2.40
C GLY A 113 -2.32 18.10 2.13
N ILE A 114 -3.26 17.19 1.95
CA ILE A 114 -2.98 15.78 1.68
C ILE A 114 -2.71 15.58 0.17
N LYS A 115 -1.46 15.74 -0.23
CA LYS A 115 -1.05 15.72 -1.65
C LYS A 115 -0.47 14.40 -2.13
N LYS A 116 -0.23 13.41 -1.24
CA LYS A 116 0.51 12.17 -1.57
C LYS A 116 -0.44 11.02 -1.84
N ILE A 117 -0.71 10.77 -3.12
CA ILE A 117 -1.62 9.72 -3.58
C ILE A 117 -0.85 8.60 -4.28
N ASN A 118 -1.15 7.36 -3.90
CA ASN A 118 -0.79 6.18 -4.66
C ASN A 118 -2.05 5.70 -5.39
N LEU A 119 -2.06 5.84 -6.70
CA LEU A 119 -3.13 5.36 -7.56
C LEU A 119 -2.79 3.94 -8.05
N SER A 120 -3.69 2.99 -7.86
CA SER A 120 -3.53 1.63 -8.39
C SER A 120 -4.06 1.59 -9.84
N LEU A 121 -3.16 1.35 -10.80
CA LEU A 121 -3.50 1.27 -12.23
C LEU A 121 -2.50 0.35 -12.94
N ASP A 122 -2.94 -0.85 -13.29
CA ASP A 122 -2.09 -1.91 -13.82
C ASP A 122 -1.90 -1.84 -15.34
N SER A 123 -2.71 -1.05 -16.05
CA SER A 123 -2.68 -0.90 -17.51
C SER A 123 -3.30 0.42 -17.95
N LEU A 124 -2.74 1.00 -19.04
CA LEU A 124 -3.33 2.12 -19.76
C LEU A 124 -4.26 1.68 -20.92
N ASP A 125 -4.48 0.37 -21.06
CA ASP A 125 -5.41 -0.21 -22.01
C ASP A 125 -6.73 -0.56 -21.32
N ALA A 126 -7.85 -0.09 -21.86
CA ALA A 126 -9.17 -0.23 -21.25
C ALA A 126 -9.64 -1.69 -21.13
N GLU A 127 -9.34 -2.52 -22.14
CA GLU A 127 -9.76 -3.92 -22.12
C GLU A 127 -8.92 -4.76 -21.14
N ARG A 128 -7.60 -4.50 -21.05
CA ARG A 128 -6.75 -5.12 -20.01
C ARG A 128 -7.12 -4.66 -18.63
N PHE A 129 -7.35 -3.37 -18.43
CA PHE A 129 -7.88 -2.84 -17.16
C PHE A 129 -9.14 -3.59 -16.75
N LYS A 130 -10.12 -3.72 -17.66
CA LYS A 130 -11.38 -4.44 -17.41
C LYS A 130 -11.14 -5.91 -17.09
N LYS A 131 -10.24 -6.58 -17.84
CA LYS A 131 -9.85 -7.97 -17.60
C LYS A 131 -9.22 -8.15 -16.21
N ILE A 132 -8.31 -7.26 -15.82
CA ILE A 132 -7.61 -7.33 -14.53
C ILE A 132 -8.56 -7.02 -13.37
N THR A 133 -9.31 -5.92 -13.47
CA THR A 133 -10.14 -5.40 -12.38
C THR A 133 -11.53 -6.01 -12.33
N ARG A 134 -11.95 -6.72 -13.40
CA ARG A 134 -13.32 -7.26 -13.60
C ARG A 134 -14.39 -6.16 -13.50
N ARG A 135 -14.05 -4.91 -13.85
CA ARG A 135 -14.95 -3.73 -13.83
C ARG A 135 -14.65 -2.80 -14.99
N ASN A 136 -15.66 -2.05 -15.42
CA ASN A 136 -15.58 -1.11 -16.54
C ASN A 136 -15.47 0.34 -16.04
N ASP A 137 -14.50 0.61 -15.15
CA ASP A 137 -14.28 1.93 -14.54
C ASP A 137 -13.02 2.64 -15.08
N PHE A 138 -12.43 2.15 -16.19
CA PHE A 138 -11.19 2.68 -16.76
C PHE A 138 -11.24 4.20 -16.99
N ALA A 139 -12.27 4.68 -17.67
CA ALA A 139 -12.41 6.11 -17.99
C ALA A 139 -12.43 7.00 -16.72
N LYS A 140 -13.07 6.53 -15.63
CA LYS A 140 -13.08 7.26 -14.36
C LYS A 140 -11.71 7.35 -13.75
N VAL A 141 -10.93 6.24 -13.78
CA VAL A 141 -9.60 6.18 -13.20
C VAL A 141 -8.62 7.05 -13.99
N ILE A 142 -8.69 7.03 -15.33
CA ILE A 142 -7.87 7.89 -16.19
C ILE A 142 -8.22 9.37 -15.99
N ASN A 143 -9.50 9.72 -15.89
CA ASN A 143 -9.90 11.10 -15.59
C ASN A 143 -9.33 11.58 -14.26
N VAL A 144 -9.41 10.76 -13.21
CA VAL A 144 -8.83 11.05 -11.89
C VAL A 144 -7.30 11.16 -11.96
N LEU A 145 -6.62 10.29 -12.72
CA LEU A 145 -5.18 10.35 -12.94
C LEU A 145 -4.75 11.72 -13.47
N HIS A 146 -5.38 12.18 -14.56
CA HIS A 146 -5.09 13.50 -15.15
C HIS A 146 -5.41 14.63 -14.18
N ARG A 147 -6.59 14.61 -13.56
CA ARG A 147 -7.00 15.64 -12.61
C ARG A 147 -6.06 15.75 -11.41
N LEU A 148 -5.58 14.65 -10.85
CA LEU A 148 -4.59 14.68 -9.77
C LEU A 148 -3.27 15.33 -10.19
N MET A 149 -2.82 15.09 -11.43
CA MET A 149 -1.62 15.74 -11.98
C MET A 149 -1.84 17.25 -12.17
N ASP A 150 -2.96 17.64 -12.78
CA ASP A 150 -3.31 19.04 -13.04
C ASP A 150 -3.47 19.85 -11.73
N GLU A 151 -3.97 19.21 -10.68
CA GLU A 151 -4.11 19.80 -9.33
C GLU A 151 -2.82 19.79 -8.50
N GLY A 152 -1.71 19.29 -9.05
CA GLY A 152 -0.38 19.30 -8.43
C GLY A 152 -0.20 18.31 -7.28
N PHE A 153 -0.84 17.14 -7.34
CA PHE A 153 -0.61 16.08 -6.37
C PHE A 153 0.72 15.34 -6.62
N GLU A 154 1.39 14.93 -5.55
CA GLU A 154 2.54 14.02 -5.60
C GLU A 154 2.02 12.59 -5.90
N LEU A 155 1.92 12.29 -7.20
CA LEU A 155 1.25 11.08 -7.66
C LEU A 155 2.23 9.95 -7.91
N LYS A 156 1.88 8.77 -7.38
CA LYS A 156 2.54 7.50 -7.67
C LYS A 156 1.52 6.55 -8.26
N VAL A 157 1.78 6.07 -9.46
CA VAL A 157 0.96 5.01 -10.10
C VAL A 157 1.60 3.67 -9.79
N ASN A 158 0.87 2.81 -9.08
CA ASN A 158 1.30 1.46 -8.76
C ASN A 158 0.70 0.48 -9.77
N ALA A 159 1.55 -0.28 -10.45
CA ALA A 159 1.17 -1.34 -11.38
C ALA A 159 1.77 -2.67 -10.92
N VAL A 160 0.94 -3.66 -10.60
CA VAL A 160 1.38 -5.03 -10.37
C VAL A 160 1.67 -5.66 -11.72
N VAL A 161 2.89 -6.16 -11.92
CA VAL A 161 3.30 -6.78 -13.19
C VAL A 161 3.09 -8.29 -13.11
N MET A 162 2.25 -8.81 -13.99
CA MET A 162 1.82 -10.19 -14.05
C MET A 162 2.23 -10.81 -15.40
N PHE A 163 2.99 -11.91 -15.36
CA PHE A 163 3.49 -12.57 -16.57
C PHE A 163 2.34 -13.02 -17.49
N GLY A 164 2.45 -12.69 -18.78
CA GLY A 164 1.43 -13.04 -19.78
C GLY A 164 0.10 -12.28 -19.67
N ILE A 165 -0.01 -11.33 -18.77
CA ILE A 165 -1.23 -10.52 -18.54
C ILE A 165 -1.01 -9.07 -18.96
N ASN A 166 -0.02 -8.38 -18.34
CA ASN A 166 0.24 -6.96 -18.56
C ASN A 166 1.73 -6.59 -18.67
N THR A 167 2.58 -7.55 -18.98
CA THR A 167 4.01 -7.27 -19.23
C THR A 167 4.21 -6.31 -20.40
N GLN A 168 3.31 -6.30 -21.38
CA GLN A 168 3.30 -5.34 -22.50
C GLN A 168 2.93 -3.91 -22.08
N ASP A 169 2.37 -3.70 -20.90
CA ASP A 169 2.05 -2.36 -20.39
C ASP A 169 3.25 -1.68 -19.71
N ILE A 170 4.36 -2.38 -19.51
CA ILE A 170 5.56 -1.80 -18.89
C ILE A 170 6.03 -0.58 -19.67
N LEU A 171 6.32 -0.73 -20.97
CA LEU A 171 6.82 0.36 -21.79
C LEU A 171 5.80 1.49 -22.00
N PRO A 172 4.51 1.25 -22.29
CA PRO A 172 3.50 2.31 -22.33
C PRO A 172 3.38 3.11 -21.02
N LEU A 173 3.45 2.46 -19.86
CA LEU A 173 3.44 3.13 -18.57
C LEU A 173 4.71 3.97 -18.35
N VAL A 174 5.88 3.44 -18.74
CA VAL A 174 7.14 4.20 -18.70
C VAL A 174 7.04 5.42 -19.61
N GLN A 175 6.60 5.25 -20.86
CA GLN A 175 6.43 6.32 -21.82
C GLN A 175 5.45 7.41 -21.33
N PHE A 176 4.40 7.02 -20.60
CA PHE A 176 3.48 7.98 -20.00
C PHE A 176 4.21 8.96 -19.07
N SER A 177 5.22 8.51 -18.30
CA SER A 177 6.00 9.38 -17.41
C SER A 177 6.92 10.36 -18.15
N GLN A 178 7.13 10.19 -19.45
CA GLN A 178 7.95 11.13 -20.26
C GLN A 178 7.37 12.54 -20.22
N ASN A 179 6.06 12.65 -20.41
CA ASN A 179 5.37 13.95 -20.51
C ASN A 179 4.64 14.36 -19.22
N HIS A 180 4.59 13.48 -18.22
CA HIS A 180 3.82 13.69 -17.00
C HIS A 180 4.71 13.55 -15.74
N PRO A 181 4.58 14.47 -14.75
CA PRO A 181 5.36 14.44 -13.51
C PRO A 181 4.80 13.37 -12.53
N VAL A 182 4.89 12.11 -12.91
CA VAL A 182 4.34 10.98 -12.16
C VAL A 182 5.42 9.94 -11.91
N ASN A 183 5.42 9.33 -10.71
CA ASN A 183 6.29 8.20 -10.42
C ASN A 183 5.53 6.89 -10.74
N ILE A 184 5.93 6.20 -11.80
CA ILE A 184 5.37 4.89 -12.16
C ILE A 184 6.07 3.79 -11.37
N ARG A 185 5.32 2.99 -10.63
CA ARG A 185 5.84 1.94 -9.75
C ARG A 185 5.42 0.57 -10.20
N PHE A 186 6.34 -0.17 -10.74
CA PHE A 186 6.15 -1.57 -11.06
C PHE A 186 6.39 -2.45 -9.83
N ILE A 187 5.45 -3.33 -9.52
CA ILE A 187 5.45 -4.18 -8.33
C ILE A 187 5.48 -5.63 -8.79
N GLU A 188 6.44 -6.42 -8.30
CA GLU A 188 6.39 -7.87 -8.50
C GLU A 188 5.08 -8.44 -7.93
N GLU A 189 4.45 -9.33 -8.68
CA GLU A 189 3.27 -10.05 -8.21
C GLU A 189 3.62 -10.90 -6.99
N MET A 190 2.75 -10.88 -6.00
CA MET A 190 2.89 -11.64 -4.76
C MET A 190 1.84 -12.75 -4.69
N PRO A 191 2.18 -13.94 -4.17
CA PRO A 191 1.26 -15.07 -4.10
C PRO A 191 0.28 -14.93 -2.92
N PHE A 192 -0.65 -13.98 -3.03
CA PHE A 192 -1.80 -13.87 -2.15
C PHE A 192 -3.04 -14.45 -2.85
N ASN A 193 -4.01 -14.96 -2.10
CA ASN A 193 -5.30 -15.51 -2.56
C ASN A 193 -5.21 -16.70 -3.52
N GLY A 194 -4.25 -17.59 -3.35
CA GLY A 194 -4.14 -18.75 -4.22
C GLY A 194 -3.85 -18.40 -5.69
N GLY A 195 -3.41 -17.15 -5.97
CA GLY A 195 -3.05 -16.69 -7.33
C GLY A 195 -1.89 -17.47 -7.95
N TYR A 196 -1.20 -18.27 -7.19
CA TYR A 196 -0.17 -19.20 -7.63
C TYR A 196 -0.82 -20.49 -8.17
N LYS A 197 -1.13 -20.52 -9.44
CA LYS A 197 -1.31 -21.80 -10.15
C LYS A 197 0.07 -22.33 -10.51
N GLU A 198 0.27 -23.65 -10.44
CA GLU A 198 1.55 -24.36 -10.58
C GLU A 198 2.41 -24.01 -11.82
N ASN A 199 1.86 -23.26 -12.77
CA ASN A 199 2.53 -22.80 -13.99
C ASN A 199 2.79 -21.29 -14.03
N ASN A 200 2.64 -20.55 -12.94
CA ASN A 200 2.82 -19.10 -12.95
C ASN A 200 4.30 -18.72 -12.83
N GLN A 201 4.89 -18.40 -13.93
CA GLN A 201 6.22 -17.78 -13.98
C GLN A 201 6.12 -16.36 -13.41
N ILE A 202 6.81 -16.11 -12.28
CA ILE A 202 6.89 -14.78 -11.67
C ILE A 202 7.73 -13.90 -12.57
N PHE A 203 7.20 -12.71 -12.88
CA PHE A 203 7.94 -11.69 -13.58
C PHE A 203 8.71 -10.84 -12.55
N LYS A 204 10.03 -11.05 -12.49
CA LYS A 204 10.88 -10.47 -11.44
C LYS A 204 11.21 -8.99 -11.71
N ALA A 205 11.58 -8.27 -10.66
CA ALA A 205 12.08 -6.90 -10.73
C ALA A 205 13.26 -6.75 -11.71
N THR A 206 14.12 -7.76 -11.80
CA THR A 206 15.23 -7.82 -12.76
C THR A 206 14.76 -7.88 -14.21
N ASP A 207 13.65 -8.55 -14.49
CA ASP A 207 13.08 -8.65 -15.83
C ASP A 207 12.42 -7.33 -16.24
N ILE A 208 11.67 -6.71 -15.30
CA ILE A 208 11.11 -5.36 -15.46
C ILE A 208 12.24 -4.37 -15.78
N TYR A 209 13.30 -4.36 -14.96
CA TYR A 209 14.45 -3.49 -15.16
C TYR A 209 15.09 -3.71 -16.55
N ARG A 210 15.29 -4.97 -16.96
CA ARG A 210 15.91 -5.31 -18.25
C ARG A 210 15.09 -4.78 -19.42
N ILE A 211 13.76 -4.94 -19.41
CA ILE A 211 12.88 -4.40 -20.46
C ILE A 211 13.04 -2.88 -20.57
N ILE A 212 12.96 -2.17 -19.45
CA ILE A 212 13.05 -0.71 -19.43
C ILE A 212 14.44 -0.24 -19.85
N LYS A 213 15.50 -0.89 -19.37
CA LYS A 213 16.89 -0.53 -19.68
C LYS A 213 17.25 -0.74 -21.15
N ASN A 214 16.71 -1.78 -21.78
CA ASN A 214 16.92 -2.07 -23.21
C ASN A 214 16.28 -0.98 -24.08
N GLU A 215 15.07 -0.50 -23.74
CA GLU A 215 14.38 0.56 -24.49
C GLU A 215 14.93 1.94 -24.15
N TYR A 216 15.29 2.17 -22.90
CA TYR A 216 15.80 3.45 -22.41
C TYR A 216 17.20 3.29 -21.80
N PRO A 217 18.27 3.28 -22.62
CA PRO A 217 19.66 3.09 -22.14
C PRO A 217 20.13 4.14 -21.12
N SER A 218 19.50 5.32 -21.08
CA SER A 218 19.79 6.38 -20.09
C SER A 218 19.20 6.12 -18.71
N LEU A 219 18.41 5.02 -18.52
CA LEU A 219 17.86 4.66 -17.21
C LEU A 219 18.98 4.52 -16.18
N SER A 220 18.91 5.31 -15.11
CA SER A 220 19.92 5.34 -14.04
C SER A 220 19.25 5.34 -12.67
N ALA A 221 19.87 4.61 -11.72
CA ALA A 221 19.33 4.50 -10.37
C ALA A 221 19.53 5.80 -9.58
N GLN A 222 18.54 6.17 -8.79
CA GLN A 222 18.63 7.23 -7.79
C GLN A 222 19.07 6.67 -6.44
N THR A 223 19.69 7.50 -5.61
CA THR A 223 20.03 7.15 -4.23
C THR A 223 18.74 6.85 -3.45
N SER A 224 18.65 5.64 -2.89
CA SER A 224 17.51 5.22 -2.10
C SER A 224 17.43 5.98 -0.78
N LYS A 225 16.24 6.47 -0.43
CA LYS A 225 15.97 7.03 0.89
C LYS A 225 15.66 5.92 1.89
N HIS A 226 15.92 6.17 3.18
CA HIS A 226 15.61 5.21 4.24
C HIS A 226 14.12 4.79 4.21
N GLY A 227 13.86 3.49 4.33
CA GLY A 227 12.51 2.92 4.38
C GLY A 227 11.77 2.85 3.03
N GLU A 228 12.42 3.18 1.91
CA GLU A 228 11.81 2.98 0.59
C GLU A 228 11.72 1.50 0.22
N THR A 229 10.65 1.14 -0.49
CA THR A 229 10.46 -0.22 -1.03
C THR A 229 10.88 -0.33 -2.47
N ALA A 230 10.78 0.78 -3.20
CA ALA A 230 11.16 0.84 -4.61
C ALA A 230 12.62 1.26 -4.74
N THR A 231 13.34 0.64 -5.65
CA THR A 231 14.50 1.25 -6.26
C THR A 231 13.98 2.24 -7.30
N ASN A 232 14.31 3.52 -7.14
CA ASN A 232 13.86 4.57 -8.04
C ASN A 232 14.92 4.81 -9.12
N TYR A 233 14.43 5.11 -10.33
CA TYR A 233 15.25 5.38 -11.52
C TYR A 233 14.75 6.63 -12.23
N ILE A 234 15.66 7.32 -12.89
CA ILE A 234 15.38 8.42 -13.81
C ILE A 234 15.76 8.01 -15.23
N ILE A 235 15.06 8.60 -16.20
CA ILE A 235 15.37 8.52 -17.63
C ILE A 235 15.61 9.95 -18.10
N ASN A 236 16.69 10.19 -18.81
CA ASN A 236 17.02 11.52 -19.29
C ASN A 236 15.91 12.09 -20.18
N GLY A 237 15.48 13.32 -19.88
CA GLY A 237 14.41 13.99 -20.62
C GLY A 237 12.99 13.64 -20.19
N PHE A 238 12.80 12.76 -19.20
CA PHE A 238 11.48 12.44 -18.66
C PHE A 238 11.12 13.41 -17.52
N LYS A 239 9.82 13.76 -17.44
CA LYS A 239 9.27 14.59 -16.34
C LYS A 239 9.02 13.80 -15.08
N GLY A 240 8.70 12.52 -15.21
CA GLY A 240 8.45 11.59 -14.10
C GLY A 240 9.58 10.60 -13.89
N ASP A 241 9.43 9.75 -12.89
CA ASP A 241 10.41 8.73 -12.50
C ASP A 241 9.80 7.34 -12.51
N ILE A 242 10.67 6.33 -12.49
CA ILE A 242 10.30 4.92 -12.44
C ILE A 242 10.72 4.34 -11.11
N GLY A 243 9.83 3.59 -10.47
CA GLY A 243 10.14 2.79 -9.29
C GLY A 243 9.95 1.30 -9.59
N ILE A 244 10.84 0.46 -9.12
CA ILE A 244 10.67 -0.99 -9.18
C ILE A 244 10.65 -1.54 -7.76
N ILE A 245 9.57 -2.25 -7.40
CA ILE A 245 9.36 -2.80 -6.06
C ILE A 245 9.52 -4.32 -6.13
N PRO A 246 10.64 -4.88 -5.65
CA PRO A 246 10.89 -6.31 -5.62
C PRO A 246 10.09 -6.98 -4.48
N ALA A 247 8.76 -6.96 -4.60
CA ALA A 247 7.85 -7.37 -3.53
C ALA A 247 7.95 -8.87 -3.25
N PHE A 248 8.06 -9.69 -4.27
CA PHE A 248 8.30 -11.14 -4.14
C PHE A 248 9.75 -11.44 -3.73
N SER A 249 10.72 -10.78 -4.36
CA SER A 249 12.16 -10.97 -4.10
C SER A 249 12.60 -10.40 -2.74
N ARG A 250 11.82 -9.49 -2.13
CA ARG A 250 11.96 -8.98 -0.74
C ARG A 250 13.32 -8.34 -0.42
N THR A 251 13.98 -7.74 -1.39
CA THR A 251 15.35 -7.20 -1.21
C THR A 251 15.42 -5.95 -0.35
N PHE A 252 14.27 -5.29 -0.03
CA PHE A 252 14.17 -4.07 0.77
C PHE A 252 13.91 -4.30 2.27
N CYS A 253 13.94 -5.55 2.76
CA CYS A 253 13.56 -5.87 4.14
C CYS A 253 14.48 -5.23 5.19
N ASN A 254 15.77 -5.08 4.88
CA ASN A 254 16.77 -4.54 5.80
C ASN A 254 16.51 -3.08 6.23
N THR A 255 15.78 -2.30 5.43
CA THR A 255 15.43 -0.91 5.71
C THR A 255 13.94 -0.71 6.00
N CYS A 256 13.19 -1.81 6.24
CA CYS A 256 11.75 -1.75 6.41
C CYS A 256 11.35 -1.05 7.71
N ASN A 257 10.75 0.12 7.59
CA ASN A 257 10.29 0.98 8.70
C ASN A 257 8.78 0.87 9.01
N ARG A 258 8.09 -0.18 8.51
CA ARG A 258 6.62 -0.22 8.49
C ARG A 258 6.03 -1.10 9.55
N LEU A 259 4.91 -0.61 10.12
CA LEU A 259 3.91 -1.37 10.85
C LEU A 259 2.61 -1.34 10.04
N ARG A 260 1.78 -2.39 10.13
CA ARG A 260 0.46 -2.43 9.49
C ARG A 260 -0.61 -2.70 10.52
N ILE A 261 -1.78 -2.09 10.32
CA ILE A 261 -3.00 -2.34 11.09
C ILE A 261 -4.08 -2.69 10.08
N THR A 262 -4.63 -3.89 10.20
CA THR A 262 -5.73 -4.34 9.34
C THR A 262 -7.03 -3.64 9.68
N ALA A 263 -8.03 -3.73 8.82
CA ALA A 263 -9.35 -3.15 9.09
C ALA A 263 -10.01 -3.69 10.37
N LYS A 264 -9.67 -4.92 10.77
CA LYS A 264 -10.10 -5.55 12.02
C LYS A 264 -9.28 -5.14 13.24
N GLY A 265 -8.22 -4.36 13.05
CA GLY A 265 -7.31 -3.99 14.14
C GLY A 265 -6.28 -5.06 14.48
N GLU A 266 -5.96 -5.96 13.57
CA GLU A 266 -4.82 -6.86 13.75
C GLU A 266 -3.54 -6.13 13.40
N ILE A 267 -2.55 -6.21 14.27
CA ILE A 267 -1.20 -5.68 14.03
C ILE A 267 -0.42 -6.70 13.21
N LYS A 268 0.11 -6.25 12.07
CA LYS A 268 1.07 -7.00 11.25
C LYS A 268 2.41 -6.27 11.25
N THR A 269 3.42 -6.93 11.78
CA THR A 269 4.79 -6.39 11.84
C THR A 269 5.51 -6.59 10.52
N CYS A 270 5.03 -7.53 9.69
CA CYS A 270 5.44 -7.78 8.33
C CYS A 270 4.21 -7.98 7.43
N LEU A 271 4.34 -7.72 6.13
CA LEU A 271 3.28 -8.05 5.16
C LEU A 271 2.98 -9.55 5.13
N TYR A 272 4.00 -10.36 5.35
CA TYR A 272 3.96 -11.83 5.23
C TYR A 272 3.65 -12.55 6.54
N ASP A 273 3.49 -11.86 7.68
CA ASP A 273 3.02 -12.51 8.91
C ASP A 273 1.48 -12.71 8.89
N SER A 274 0.97 -13.53 9.79
CA SER A 274 -0.47 -13.82 9.91
C SER A 274 -1.22 -12.84 10.82
N GLY A 275 -0.55 -11.76 11.28
CA GLY A 275 -1.02 -10.91 12.37
C GLY A 275 -0.53 -11.43 13.72
N VAL A 276 -0.01 -10.53 14.54
CA VAL A 276 0.64 -10.89 15.81
C VAL A 276 -0.21 -10.52 17.02
N PHE A 277 -1.19 -9.62 16.87
CA PHE A 277 -1.98 -9.13 18.01
C PHE A 277 -3.24 -8.37 17.55
N SER A 278 -4.38 -8.56 18.23
CA SER A 278 -5.60 -7.77 18.05
C SER A 278 -5.55 -6.51 18.92
N ILE A 279 -5.16 -5.38 18.33
CA ILE A 279 -5.16 -4.10 19.04
C ILE A 279 -6.58 -3.60 19.29
N ARG A 280 -7.54 -3.97 18.43
CA ARG A 280 -8.95 -3.65 18.62
C ARG A 280 -9.47 -4.21 19.94
N ASP A 281 -9.30 -5.51 20.15
CA ASP A 281 -9.84 -6.19 21.33
C ASP A 281 -9.14 -5.69 22.60
N PHE A 282 -7.85 -5.39 22.50
CA PHE A 282 -7.09 -4.77 23.57
C PHE A 282 -7.59 -3.37 23.93
N MET A 283 -7.89 -2.51 22.94
CA MET A 283 -8.48 -1.19 23.20
C MET A 283 -9.88 -1.30 23.83
N ARG A 284 -10.70 -2.23 23.33
CA ARG A 284 -12.08 -2.45 23.80
C ARG A 284 -12.15 -3.06 25.18
N SER A 285 -11.05 -3.62 25.71
CA SER A 285 -10.96 -4.03 27.11
C SER A 285 -10.75 -2.88 28.10
N GLY A 286 -10.71 -1.61 27.61
CA GLY A 286 -10.66 -0.43 28.47
C GLY A 286 -9.25 0.00 28.86
N VAL A 287 -8.21 -0.41 28.13
CA VAL A 287 -6.80 -0.05 28.41
C VAL A 287 -6.52 1.43 28.24
N SER A 288 -5.56 1.94 29.02
CA SER A 288 -5.07 3.31 28.92
C SER A 288 -4.15 3.53 27.72
N ASP A 289 -3.84 4.79 27.38
CA ASP A 289 -2.91 5.12 26.30
C ASP A 289 -1.47 4.74 26.64
N GLU A 290 -1.10 4.71 27.91
CA GLU A 290 0.21 4.23 28.40
C GLU A 290 0.33 2.72 28.16
N GLN A 291 -0.72 1.95 28.40
CA GLN A 291 -0.76 0.51 28.14
C GLN A 291 -0.70 0.24 26.63
N LEU A 292 -1.40 1.03 25.80
CA LEU A 292 -1.29 0.95 24.34
C LEU A 292 0.13 1.26 23.88
N THR A 293 0.74 2.30 24.42
CA THR A 293 2.14 2.69 24.14
C THR A 293 3.10 1.53 24.46
N ALA A 294 3.01 0.96 25.65
CA ALA A 294 3.85 -0.17 26.06
C ALA A 294 3.67 -1.37 25.11
N LYS A 295 2.41 -1.67 24.74
CA LYS A 295 2.11 -2.76 23.82
C LYS A 295 2.71 -2.52 22.42
N PHE A 296 2.63 -1.32 21.87
CA PHE A 296 3.26 -1.03 20.57
C PHE A 296 4.79 -1.16 20.60
N ILE A 297 5.43 -0.73 21.70
CA ILE A 297 6.88 -0.90 21.88
C ILE A 297 7.25 -2.39 21.90
N GLU A 298 6.48 -3.22 22.60
CA GLU A 298 6.64 -4.68 22.64
C GLU A 298 6.48 -5.28 21.23
N LEU A 299 5.36 -4.96 20.54
CA LEU A 299 5.03 -5.52 19.23
C LEU A 299 6.06 -5.17 18.15
N VAL A 300 6.64 -3.97 18.20
CA VAL A 300 7.69 -3.56 17.25
C VAL A 300 8.95 -4.44 17.44
N LYS A 301 9.25 -4.90 18.64
CA LYS A 301 10.37 -5.83 18.89
C LYS A 301 10.14 -7.22 18.29
N LEU A 302 8.89 -7.61 18.04
CA LEU A 302 8.54 -8.88 17.39
C LEU A 302 8.67 -8.83 15.85
N LYS A 303 9.09 -7.69 15.28
CA LYS A 303 9.22 -7.55 13.84
C LYS A 303 10.32 -8.50 13.31
N PRO A 304 10.00 -9.37 12.31
CA PRO A 304 10.95 -10.34 11.78
C PRO A 304 12.09 -9.64 11.01
N LYS A 305 13.23 -10.31 10.88
CA LYS A 305 14.36 -9.82 10.10
C LYS A 305 13.97 -9.52 8.66
N ASN A 306 13.20 -10.42 8.04
CA ASN A 306 12.76 -10.28 6.66
C ASN A 306 11.42 -11.02 6.43
N GLY A 307 10.87 -10.89 5.21
CA GLY A 307 9.61 -11.52 4.85
C GLY A 307 9.69 -13.06 4.73
N PHE A 308 10.87 -13.63 4.51
CA PHE A 308 11.03 -15.11 4.47
C PHE A 308 10.92 -15.72 5.87
N GLU A 309 11.48 -15.05 6.87
CA GLU A 309 11.32 -15.45 8.29
C GLU A 309 9.84 -15.34 8.70
N ALA A 310 9.18 -14.22 8.37
CA ALA A 310 7.76 -14.03 8.64
C ALA A 310 6.89 -15.14 8.05
N GLU A 311 7.18 -15.57 6.83
CA GLU A 311 6.43 -16.61 6.13
C GLU A 311 6.65 -18.01 6.71
N LYS A 312 7.86 -18.31 7.23
CA LYS A 312 8.12 -19.57 7.94
C LYS A 312 7.22 -19.69 9.18
N HIS A 313 7.03 -18.61 9.92
CA HIS A 313 6.13 -18.59 11.08
C HIS A 313 4.67 -18.75 10.66
N LYS A 314 4.26 -18.27 9.48
CA LYS A 314 2.90 -18.40 8.95
C LYS A 314 2.52 -19.84 8.60
N LYS A 315 3.46 -20.66 8.08
CA LYS A 315 3.21 -22.06 7.69
C LYS A 315 2.78 -22.95 8.85
N ASN A 316 2.99 -22.53 10.09
CA ASN A 316 2.57 -23.25 11.29
C ASN A 316 1.13 -22.93 11.73
N VAL A 317 0.44 -22.00 11.04
CA VAL A 317 -0.94 -21.62 11.31
C VAL A 317 -1.79 -21.99 10.10
N LEU A 318 -2.44 -23.14 10.16
CA LEU A 318 -3.28 -23.69 9.08
C LEU A 318 -4.47 -22.77 8.71
N GLY A 319 -4.60 -22.44 7.40
CA GLY A 319 -5.91 -22.45 6.77
C GLY A 319 -6.61 -21.13 6.46
N ARG A 320 -5.97 -19.93 6.40
CA ARG A 320 -6.65 -18.75 5.83
C ARG A 320 -5.79 -18.06 4.78
N GLU A 321 -6.23 -18.16 3.53
CA GLU A 321 -5.75 -17.31 2.45
C GLU A 321 -6.21 -15.87 2.74
N GLU A 322 -5.27 -14.98 3.07
CA GLU A 322 -5.57 -13.57 3.30
C GLU A 322 -5.65 -12.81 1.98
N SER A 323 -6.74 -12.09 1.77
CA SER A 323 -6.85 -11.16 0.67
C SER A 323 -6.02 -9.90 0.92
N MET A 324 -5.36 -9.39 -0.14
CA MET A 324 -4.68 -8.09 -0.07
C MET A 324 -5.61 -6.94 0.35
N SER A 325 -6.91 -7.03 0.05
CA SER A 325 -7.91 -6.04 0.44
C SER A 325 -8.12 -5.96 1.96
N SER A 326 -7.86 -7.03 2.70
CA SER A 326 -8.02 -7.06 4.17
C SER A 326 -6.78 -6.55 4.91
N ILE A 327 -5.59 -6.72 4.33
CA ILE A 327 -4.31 -6.32 4.94
C ILE A 327 -3.81 -4.94 4.52
N GLY A 328 -4.43 -4.33 3.52
CA GLY A 328 -4.04 -3.03 3.03
C GLY A 328 -2.76 -3.04 2.18
N GLY A 329 -2.94 -3.25 0.90
CA GLY A 329 -1.89 -3.28 -0.14
C GLY A 329 -1.20 -1.96 -0.36
#